data_2ad4284c6715ef864ddbd76eae57ce62
#
_entry.id   2ad4284c6715ef864ddbd76eae57ce62
#
_cell.length_a   1.000
_cell.length_b   1.000
_cell.length_c   1.000
_cell.angle_alpha   90.00
_cell.angle_beta   90.00
_cell.angle_gamma   90.00
#
_symmetry.space_group_name_H-M   'P 1'
#
loop_
_entity.id
_entity.type
_entity.pdbx_description
1 polymer ?
#
loop_
_entity_poly.entity_id
_entity_poly.type
_entity_poly.pdbx_seq_one_letter_code
_entity_poly.pdbx_strand_id
1 'polypeptide(L)'
;MEITPAQVKALRDATGAGMMDCKQALQDADGDFERAKQILREAGKAGIEKRASHSATQGVIDAYLHTPDPNLPPKLGVLVELDCETDFVAKTDQFQRLAHEIALHVAVADPAYLRREDVPDHVLEKEREIYATQAEGKPAHVVEQIVQGKLNGFYKQVVLLDQPYVRDDKQTIQDLLDDYSAKVREKLVLRRFARFKVGEGA
;
A
#
# COMPACT_ATOMS: atom_id res chain seq x y z
N MET A 1 13.02 -21.06 25.70
CA MET A 1 12.84 -22.18 24.72
C MET A 1 13.96 -22.11 23.68
N GLU A 2 14.52 -23.24 23.28
CA GLU A 2 15.57 -23.23 22.26
C GLU A 2 14.94 -23.08 20.86
N ILE A 3 15.29 -22.00 20.15
CA ILE A 3 14.76 -21.72 18.82
C ILE A 3 15.53 -22.55 17.78
N THR A 4 14.82 -23.40 17.06
CA THR A 4 15.42 -24.28 16.07
C THR A 4 15.66 -23.57 14.72
N PRO A 5 16.66 -23.99 13.94
CA PRO A 5 16.89 -23.44 12.58
C PRO A 5 15.68 -23.62 11.66
N ALA A 6 14.88 -24.67 11.85
CA ALA A 6 13.66 -24.90 11.07
C ALA A 6 12.58 -23.84 11.34
N GLN A 7 12.38 -23.46 12.61
CA GLN A 7 11.45 -22.37 12.96
C GLN A 7 11.90 -21.03 12.37
N VAL A 8 13.20 -20.72 12.44
CA VAL A 8 13.75 -19.49 11.85
C VAL A 8 13.53 -19.46 10.35
N LYS A 9 13.78 -20.60 9.67
CA LYS A 9 13.54 -20.72 8.24
C LYS A 9 12.07 -20.54 7.88
N ALA A 10 11.17 -21.19 8.62
CA ALA A 10 9.72 -21.08 8.38
C ALA A 10 9.23 -19.64 8.56
N LEU A 11 9.71 -18.92 9.59
CA LEU A 11 9.36 -17.53 9.81
C LEU A 11 9.91 -16.62 8.69
N ARG A 12 11.14 -16.88 8.25
CA ARG A 12 11.74 -16.16 7.12
C ARG A 12 10.97 -16.39 5.82
N ASP A 13 10.61 -17.62 5.53
CA ASP A 13 9.85 -17.97 4.33
C ASP A 13 8.46 -17.30 4.32
N ALA A 14 7.86 -17.14 5.51
CA ALA A 14 6.56 -16.48 5.67
C ALA A 14 6.62 -14.94 5.65
N THR A 15 7.74 -14.33 6.09
CA THR A 15 7.82 -12.86 6.27
C THR A 15 8.80 -12.19 5.31
N GLY A 16 9.75 -12.93 4.75
CA GLY A 16 10.86 -12.40 3.95
C GLY A 16 11.90 -11.62 4.77
N ALA A 17 11.78 -11.57 6.10
CA ALA A 17 12.71 -10.87 6.98
C ALA A 17 14.10 -11.54 7.03
N GLY A 18 15.11 -10.80 7.51
CA GLY A 18 16.47 -11.34 7.68
C GLY A 18 16.53 -12.52 8.66
N MET A 19 17.44 -13.46 8.42
CA MET A 19 17.58 -14.66 9.26
C MET A 19 17.78 -14.33 10.75
N MET A 20 18.61 -13.32 11.03
CA MET A 20 18.90 -12.90 12.40
C MET A 20 17.71 -12.19 13.04
N ASP A 21 16.96 -11.38 12.27
CA ASP A 21 15.76 -10.71 12.74
C ASP A 21 14.66 -11.74 13.07
N CYS A 22 14.51 -12.79 12.22
CA CYS A 22 13.58 -13.89 12.49
C CYS A 22 13.96 -14.66 13.77
N LYS A 23 15.26 -14.93 13.97
CA LYS A 23 15.74 -15.60 15.17
C LYS A 23 15.46 -14.77 16.42
N GLN A 24 15.76 -13.47 16.38
CA GLN A 24 15.52 -12.56 17.49
C GLN A 24 14.02 -12.45 17.79
N ALA A 25 13.19 -12.25 16.77
CA ALA A 25 11.74 -12.17 16.95
C ALA A 25 11.13 -13.44 17.56
N LEU A 26 11.62 -14.62 17.17
CA LEU A 26 11.20 -15.88 17.79
C LEU A 26 11.66 -15.99 19.26
N GLN A 27 12.84 -15.49 19.60
CA GLN A 27 13.32 -15.44 20.99
C GLN A 27 12.46 -14.50 21.82
N ASP A 28 12.17 -13.29 21.32
CA ASP A 28 11.35 -12.28 22.00
C ASP A 28 9.88 -12.71 22.13
N ALA A 29 9.45 -13.62 21.26
CA ALA A 29 8.11 -14.22 21.26
C ALA A 29 8.03 -15.56 22.00
N ASP A 30 9.09 -16.01 22.70
CA ASP A 30 9.16 -17.32 23.37
C ASP A 30 8.80 -18.51 22.44
N GLY A 31 9.07 -18.38 21.14
CA GLY A 31 8.78 -19.37 20.12
C GLY A 31 7.38 -19.28 19.50
N ASP A 32 6.55 -18.33 19.92
CA ASP A 32 5.24 -18.07 19.31
C ASP A 32 5.42 -17.45 17.91
N PHE A 33 4.97 -18.16 16.88
CA PHE A 33 5.16 -17.80 15.48
C PHE A 33 4.37 -16.56 15.07
N GLU A 34 3.12 -16.43 15.52
CA GLU A 34 2.28 -15.28 15.16
C GLU A 34 2.73 -14.02 15.90
N ARG A 35 3.12 -14.14 17.14
CA ARG A 35 3.72 -13.03 17.90
C ARG A 35 5.06 -12.60 17.29
N ALA A 36 5.90 -13.53 16.84
CA ALA A 36 7.14 -13.23 16.16
C ALA A 36 6.91 -12.48 14.83
N LYS A 37 5.87 -12.84 14.05
CA LYS A 37 5.44 -12.08 12.87
C LYS A 37 5.06 -10.64 13.22
N GLN A 38 4.29 -10.46 14.31
CA GLN A 38 3.89 -9.14 14.77
C GLN A 38 5.10 -8.29 15.16
N ILE A 39 6.04 -8.85 15.92
CA ILE A 39 7.30 -8.18 16.30
C ILE A 39 8.08 -7.75 15.05
N LEU A 40 8.20 -8.62 14.05
CA LEU A 40 8.87 -8.28 12.78
C LEU A 40 8.15 -7.16 12.02
N ARG A 41 6.83 -7.17 12.01
CA ARG A 41 6.02 -6.11 11.37
C ARG A 41 6.22 -4.76 12.07
N GLU A 42 6.21 -4.73 13.39
CA GLU A 42 6.46 -3.52 14.19
C GLU A 42 7.90 -2.99 13.98
N ALA A 43 8.89 -3.88 13.99
CA ALA A 43 10.28 -3.52 13.70
C ALA A 43 10.46 -3.00 12.25
N GLY A 44 9.73 -3.56 11.30
CA GLY A 44 9.68 -3.09 9.90
C GLY A 44 9.17 -1.65 9.82
N LYS A 45 8.05 -1.34 10.48
CA LYS A 45 7.49 0.02 10.55
C LYS A 45 8.47 1.02 11.16
N ALA A 46 9.08 0.69 12.30
CA ALA A 46 10.11 1.54 12.91
C ALA A 46 11.32 1.74 11.99
N GLY A 47 11.67 0.74 11.19
CA GLY A 47 12.70 0.84 10.17
C GLY A 47 12.33 1.80 9.03
N ILE A 48 11.06 1.80 8.60
CA ILE A 48 10.54 2.71 7.57
C ILE A 48 10.58 4.16 8.08
N GLU A 49 10.13 4.41 9.31
CA GLU A 49 10.17 5.74 9.93
C GLU A 49 11.59 6.31 10.00
N LYS A 50 12.58 5.48 10.38
CA LYS A 50 14.00 5.89 10.40
C LYS A 50 14.51 6.28 9.02
N ARG A 51 13.98 5.69 7.95
CA ARG A 51 14.35 5.99 6.56
C ARG A 51 13.47 7.07 5.91
N ALA A 52 12.53 7.66 6.64
CA ALA A 52 11.64 8.69 6.10
C ALA A 52 12.40 9.88 5.48
N SER A 53 13.57 10.24 6.03
CA SER A 53 14.45 11.31 5.53
C SER A 53 15.36 10.89 4.36
N HIS A 54 15.43 9.58 4.02
CA HIS A 54 16.26 9.12 2.92
C HIS A 54 15.70 9.60 1.57
N SER A 55 16.58 9.74 0.59
CA SER A 55 16.20 10.13 -0.77
C SER A 55 15.93 8.87 -1.61
N ALA A 56 14.74 8.79 -2.22
CA ALA A 56 14.40 7.77 -3.20
C ALA A 56 14.36 8.45 -4.57
N THR A 57 15.43 8.25 -5.37
CA THR A 57 15.64 8.90 -6.67
C THR A 57 15.98 7.91 -7.78
N GLN A 58 16.06 6.63 -7.44
CA GLN A 58 16.09 5.53 -8.40
C GLN A 58 14.70 4.92 -8.45
N GLY A 59 14.41 4.09 -9.44
CA GLY A 59 13.09 3.47 -9.53
C GLY A 59 12.75 2.93 -10.91
N VAL A 60 11.46 2.73 -11.13
CA VAL A 60 10.90 2.24 -12.38
C VAL A 60 9.61 2.97 -12.74
N ILE A 61 9.40 3.15 -14.03
CA ILE A 61 8.07 3.45 -14.58
C ILE A 61 7.55 2.15 -15.18
N ASP A 62 6.41 1.67 -14.66
CA ASP A 62 5.71 0.52 -15.23
C ASP A 62 4.46 0.96 -15.96
N ALA A 63 4.10 0.21 -17.01
CA ALA A 63 2.94 0.46 -17.84
C ALA A 63 2.04 -0.77 -17.89
N TYR A 64 0.75 -0.59 -17.58
CA TYR A 64 -0.27 -1.62 -17.79
C TYR A 64 -1.25 -1.18 -18.87
N LEU A 65 -1.38 -1.98 -19.92
CA LEU A 65 -2.37 -1.78 -20.98
C LEU A 65 -3.41 -2.90 -20.93
N HIS A 66 -4.66 -2.53 -20.70
CA HIS A 66 -5.76 -3.49 -20.63
C HIS A 66 -6.37 -3.70 -22.01
N THR A 67 -6.29 -4.94 -22.49
CA THR A 67 -6.87 -5.41 -23.74
C THR A 67 -7.88 -6.51 -23.43
N PRO A 68 -9.19 -6.20 -23.39
CA PRO A 68 -10.22 -7.19 -23.08
C PRO A 68 -10.36 -8.28 -24.16
N ASP A 69 -10.01 -7.94 -25.41
CA ASP A 69 -9.97 -8.85 -26.56
C ASP A 69 -8.62 -8.66 -27.27
N PRO A 70 -7.82 -9.72 -27.46
CA PRO A 70 -6.51 -9.65 -28.12
C PRO A 70 -6.55 -9.05 -29.54
N ASN A 71 -7.71 -9.07 -30.21
CA ASN A 71 -7.89 -8.53 -31.55
C ASN A 71 -8.24 -7.02 -31.56
N LEU A 72 -8.45 -6.42 -30.38
CA LEU A 72 -8.80 -5.01 -30.26
C LEU A 72 -7.63 -4.22 -29.63
N PRO A 73 -7.49 -2.94 -29.97
CA PRO A 73 -6.50 -2.09 -29.29
C PRO A 73 -6.88 -1.90 -27.81
N PRO A 74 -5.89 -1.68 -26.94
CA PRO A 74 -6.15 -1.39 -25.53
C PRO A 74 -6.96 -0.09 -25.40
N LYS A 75 -7.96 -0.09 -24.52
CA LYS A 75 -8.82 1.06 -24.23
C LYS A 75 -8.60 1.67 -22.85
N LEU A 76 -7.77 1.04 -22.05
CA LEU A 76 -7.37 1.50 -20.71
C LEU A 76 -5.86 1.32 -20.60
N GLY A 77 -5.19 2.38 -20.19
CA GLY A 77 -3.74 2.38 -19.93
C GLY A 77 -3.44 3.06 -18.61
N VAL A 78 -2.47 2.51 -17.90
CA VAL A 78 -1.96 3.04 -16.62
C VAL A 78 -0.45 3.13 -16.68
N LEU A 79 0.10 4.22 -16.15
CA LEU A 79 1.53 4.38 -15.84
C LEU A 79 1.66 4.62 -14.34
N VAL A 80 2.64 3.98 -13.72
CA VAL A 80 3.04 4.24 -12.33
C VAL A 80 4.54 4.54 -12.25
N GLU A 81 4.93 5.45 -11.38
CA GLU A 81 6.32 5.73 -11.02
C GLU A 81 6.54 5.28 -9.58
N LEU A 82 7.34 4.22 -9.42
CA LEU A 82 7.71 3.65 -8.14
C LEU A 82 9.22 3.86 -7.93
N ASP A 83 9.56 4.61 -6.87
CA ASP A 83 10.93 4.98 -6.56
C ASP A 83 11.48 4.17 -5.37
N CYS A 84 12.81 3.99 -5.36
CA CYS A 84 13.61 3.40 -4.29
C CYS A 84 14.93 4.16 -4.11
N GLU A 85 15.74 3.77 -3.13
CA GLU A 85 17.01 4.46 -2.85
C GLU A 85 18.10 4.10 -3.86
N THR A 86 18.16 2.82 -4.28
CA THR A 86 19.25 2.32 -5.12
C THR A 86 18.78 1.67 -6.43
N ASP A 87 19.63 1.74 -7.44
CA ASP A 87 19.44 1.03 -8.71
C ASP A 87 19.51 -0.50 -8.57
N PHE A 88 20.14 -1.00 -7.51
CA PHE A 88 20.17 -2.43 -7.20
C PHE A 88 18.78 -2.97 -6.91
N VAL A 89 17.97 -2.26 -6.10
CA VAL A 89 16.59 -2.62 -5.82
C VAL A 89 15.72 -2.41 -7.06
N ALA A 90 15.87 -1.29 -7.77
CA ALA A 90 15.11 -0.97 -8.98
C ALA A 90 15.20 -2.06 -10.08
N LYS A 91 16.36 -2.74 -10.19
CA LYS A 91 16.60 -3.79 -11.18
C LYS A 91 16.03 -5.16 -10.82
N THR A 92 15.55 -5.34 -9.57
CA THR A 92 15.05 -6.65 -9.14
C THR A 92 13.69 -6.96 -9.76
N ASP A 93 13.49 -8.22 -10.17
CA ASP A 93 12.20 -8.70 -10.68
C ASP A 93 11.06 -8.47 -9.68
N GLN A 94 11.35 -8.55 -8.38
CA GLN A 94 10.35 -8.35 -7.35
C GLN A 94 9.88 -6.90 -7.27
N PHE A 95 10.79 -5.93 -7.41
CA PHE A 95 10.45 -4.51 -7.43
C PHE A 95 9.64 -4.14 -8.68
N GLN A 96 10.04 -4.64 -9.84
CA GLN A 96 9.33 -4.43 -11.09
C GLN A 96 7.93 -5.07 -11.06
N ARG A 97 7.81 -6.27 -10.49
CA ARG A 97 6.50 -6.89 -10.27
C ARG A 97 5.62 -6.09 -9.31
N LEU A 98 6.19 -5.52 -8.24
CA LEU A 98 5.43 -4.64 -7.34
C LEU A 98 4.85 -3.44 -8.09
N ALA A 99 5.64 -2.76 -8.91
CA ALA A 99 5.18 -1.65 -9.74
C ALA A 99 4.05 -2.09 -10.70
N HIS A 100 4.20 -3.24 -11.34
CA HIS A 100 3.20 -3.83 -12.23
C HIS A 100 1.88 -4.16 -11.51
N GLU A 101 1.96 -4.77 -10.33
CA GLU A 101 0.78 -5.07 -9.51
C GLU A 101 0.04 -3.80 -9.08
N ILE A 102 0.77 -2.72 -8.78
CA ILE A 102 0.17 -1.42 -8.48
C ILE A 102 -0.49 -0.81 -9.73
N ALA A 103 0.15 -0.90 -10.90
CA ALA A 103 -0.44 -0.42 -12.15
C ALA A 103 -1.73 -1.18 -12.50
N LEU A 104 -1.75 -2.50 -12.30
CA LEU A 104 -2.94 -3.33 -12.47
C LEU A 104 -4.03 -2.93 -11.46
N HIS A 105 -3.67 -2.71 -10.20
CA HIS A 105 -4.62 -2.25 -9.18
C HIS A 105 -5.26 -0.91 -9.57
N VAL A 106 -4.47 0.08 -10.02
CA VAL A 106 -4.97 1.38 -10.50
C VAL A 106 -5.94 1.22 -11.67
N ALA A 107 -5.65 0.29 -12.59
CA ALA A 107 -6.54 0.02 -13.72
C ALA A 107 -7.93 -0.48 -13.27
N VAL A 108 -7.99 -1.29 -12.21
CA VAL A 108 -9.23 -1.90 -11.69
C VAL A 108 -9.95 -0.99 -10.70
N ALA A 109 -9.22 -0.42 -9.73
CA ALA A 109 -9.80 0.28 -8.59
C ALA A 109 -10.09 1.78 -8.86
N ASP A 110 -9.56 2.32 -9.95
CA ASP A 110 -9.80 3.70 -10.42
C ASP A 110 -9.65 4.78 -9.34
N PRO A 111 -8.50 4.86 -8.66
CA PRO A 111 -8.27 5.89 -7.66
C PRO A 111 -8.21 7.27 -8.29
N ALA A 112 -8.79 8.27 -7.61
CA ALA A 112 -8.74 9.66 -8.04
C ALA A 112 -7.50 10.40 -7.51
N TYR A 113 -6.98 9.96 -6.36
CA TYR A 113 -5.88 10.62 -5.65
C TYR A 113 -4.84 9.59 -5.23
N LEU A 114 -3.59 10.03 -5.10
CA LEU A 114 -2.53 9.15 -4.62
C LEU A 114 -2.58 9.02 -3.09
N ARG A 115 -2.67 10.15 -2.38
CA ARG A 115 -2.63 10.26 -0.90
C ARG A 115 -3.83 11.05 -0.41
N ARG A 116 -4.10 10.96 0.90
CA ARG A 116 -5.18 11.72 1.55
C ARG A 116 -4.99 13.24 1.41
N GLU A 117 -3.73 13.69 1.46
CA GLU A 117 -3.35 15.10 1.34
C GLU A 117 -3.60 15.66 -0.07
N ASP A 118 -3.72 14.79 -1.07
CA ASP A 118 -4.02 15.18 -2.45
C ASP A 118 -5.53 15.43 -2.68
N VAL A 119 -6.40 15.03 -1.72
CA VAL A 119 -7.84 15.26 -1.80
C VAL A 119 -8.14 16.72 -1.49
N PRO A 120 -8.75 17.50 -2.42
CA PRO A 120 -9.02 18.91 -2.19
C PRO A 120 -9.98 19.14 -1.01
N ASP A 121 -9.72 20.17 -0.20
CA ASP A 121 -10.52 20.50 0.99
C ASP A 121 -12.02 20.63 0.68
N HIS A 122 -12.37 21.27 -0.44
CA HIS A 122 -13.77 21.44 -0.83
C HIS A 122 -14.50 20.11 -1.12
N VAL A 123 -13.76 19.07 -1.53
CA VAL A 123 -14.35 17.72 -1.70
C VAL A 123 -14.62 17.10 -0.33
N LEU A 124 -13.66 17.21 0.60
CA LEU A 124 -13.81 16.70 1.95
C LEU A 124 -14.93 17.42 2.72
N GLU A 125 -15.05 18.74 2.58
CA GLU A 125 -16.11 19.53 3.19
C GLU A 125 -17.48 19.09 2.69
N LYS A 126 -17.64 18.92 1.39
CA LYS A 126 -18.87 18.44 0.78
C LYS A 126 -19.27 17.05 1.29
N GLU A 127 -18.31 16.12 1.36
CA GLU A 127 -18.56 14.77 1.90
C GLU A 127 -18.95 14.82 3.39
N ARG A 128 -18.29 15.68 4.18
CA ARG A 128 -18.63 15.89 5.60
C ARG A 128 -20.05 16.40 5.78
N GLU A 129 -20.48 17.39 4.99
CA GLU A 129 -21.85 17.90 5.02
C GLU A 129 -22.88 16.81 4.71
N ILE A 130 -22.64 16.02 3.66
CA ILE A 130 -23.50 14.89 3.27
C ILE A 130 -23.60 13.89 4.44
N TYR A 131 -22.47 13.52 5.04
CA TYR A 131 -22.47 12.53 6.12
C TYR A 131 -23.05 13.05 7.41
N ALA A 132 -22.88 14.34 7.72
CA ALA A 132 -23.53 14.99 8.86
C ALA A 132 -25.05 15.01 8.72
N THR A 133 -25.57 15.35 7.54
CA THR A 133 -27.02 15.33 7.24
C THR A 133 -27.58 13.91 7.39
N GLN A 134 -26.86 12.88 6.93
CA GLN A 134 -27.29 11.49 7.11
C GLN A 134 -27.30 11.02 8.57
N ALA A 135 -26.60 11.72 9.45
CA ALA A 135 -26.51 11.42 10.87
C ALA A 135 -27.41 12.32 11.74
N GLU A 136 -28.26 13.16 11.14
CA GLU A 136 -29.17 14.04 11.87
C GLU A 136 -30.01 13.28 12.90
N GLY A 137 -30.34 13.95 14.03
CA GLY A 137 -31.10 13.38 15.13
C GLY A 137 -30.26 12.55 16.14
N LYS A 138 -28.97 12.41 15.93
CA LYS A 138 -28.05 11.77 16.88
C LYS A 138 -27.31 12.79 17.75
N PRO A 139 -26.82 12.40 18.95
CA PRO A 139 -25.96 13.27 19.75
C PRO A 139 -24.72 13.73 18.98
N ALA A 140 -24.27 14.98 19.19
CA ALA A 140 -23.18 15.60 18.41
C ALA A 140 -21.89 14.74 18.35
N HIS A 141 -21.49 14.14 19.49
CA HIS A 141 -20.30 13.28 19.53
C HIS A 141 -20.47 12.00 18.70
N VAL A 142 -21.70 11.49 18.56
CA VAL A 142 -22.00 10.31 17.72
C VAL A 142 -21.98 10.70 16.25
N VAL A 143 -22.51 11.90 15.90
CA VAL A 143 -22.45 12.43 14.52
C VAL A 143 -21.01 12.54 14.06
N GLU A 144 -20.12 13.11 14.89
CA GLU A 144 -18.71 13.26 14.54
C GLU A 144 -18.02 11.91 14.29
N GLN A 145 -18.26 10.90 15.14
CA GLN A 145 -17.73 9.55 14.94
C GLN A 145 -18.23 8.90 13.66
N ILE A 146 -19.53 9.08 13.32
CA ILE A 146 -20.11 8.57 12.08
C ILE A 146 -19.48 9.25 10.87
N VAL A 147 -19.37 10.58 10.89
CA VAL A 147 -18.72 11.34 9.81
C VAL A 147 -17.30 10.88 9.60
N GLN A 148 -16.51 10.76 10.68
CA GLN A 148 -15.12 10.29 10.57
C GLN A 148 -15.04 8.86 10.03
N GLY A 149 -15.91 7.96 10.47
CA GLY A 149 -15.99 6.59 9.96
C GLY A 149 -16.31 6.54 8.47
N LYS A 150 -17.27 7.37 8.02
CA LYS A 150 -17.66 7.47 6.60
C LYS A 150 -16.56 8.11 5.74
N LEU A 151 -15.85 9.14 6.24
CA LEU A 151 -14.71 9.72 5.57
C LEU A 151 -13.57 8.69 5.38
N ASN A 152 -13.32 7.84 6.37
CA ASN A 152 -12.37 6.73 6.21
C ASN A 152 -12.82 5.75 5.11
N GLY A 153 -14.14 5.50 4.99
CA GLY A 153 -14.69 4.74 3.87
C GLY A 153 -14.51 5.43 2.52
N PHE A 154 -14.69 6.74 2.46
CA PHE A 154 -14.47 7.56 1.27
C PHE A 154 -12.99 7.49 0.83
N TYR A 155 -12.03 7.68 1.75
CA TYR A 155 -10.61 7.55 1.41
C TYR A 155 -10.27 6.18 0.81
N LYS A 156 -10.81 5.10 1.36
CA LYS A 156 -10.63 3.75 0.80
C LYS A 156 -11.19 3.56 -0.61
N GLN A 157 -12.07 4.44 -1.07
CA GLN A 157 -12.61 4.40 -2.43
C GLN A 157 -11.76 5.22 -3.40
N VAL A 158 -11.29 6.40 -2.99
CA VAL A 158 -10.70 7.38 -3.92
C VAL A 158 -9.20 7.56 -3.78
N VAL A 159 -8.58 7.12 -2.68
CA VAL A 159 -7.14 7.32 -2.41
C VAL A 159 -6.39 6.02 -2.59
N LEU A 160 -5.49 5.98 -3.57
CA LEU A 160 -4.74 4.78 -3.95
C LEU A 160 -4.05 4.09 -2.77
N LEU A 161 -3.32 4.83 -1.93
CA LEU A 161 -2.59 4.24 -0.81
C LEU A 161 -3.50 3.65 0.28
N ASP A 162 -4.73 4.14 0.41
CA ASP A 162 -5.74 3.63 1.35
C ASP A 162 -6.60 2.50 0.79
N GLN A 163 -6.57 2.28 -0.54
CA GLN A 163 -7.39 1.25 -1.17
C GLN A 163 -6.95 -0.15 -0.75
N PRO A 164 -7.91 -1.05 -0.44
CA PRO A 164 -7.63 -2.47 -0.30
C PRO A 164 -7.06 -3.02 -1.61
N TYR A 165 -5.97 -3.79 -1.51
CA TYR A 165 -5.32 -4.35 -2.69
C TYR A 165 -6.24 -5.37 -3.40
N VAL A 166 -6.42 -5.24 -4.70
CA VAL A 166 -7.40 -6.04 -5.49
C VAL A 166 -7.17 -7.55 -5.46
N ARG A 167 -5.96 -8.02 -5.12
CA ARG A 167 -5.67 -9.46 -4.99
C ARG A 167 -5.65 -9.95 -3.55
N ASP A 168 -5.59 -9.03 -2.58
CA ASP A 168 -5.64 -9.35 -1.16
C ASP A 168 -6.24 -8.17 -0.39
N ASP A 169 -7.54 -8.22 -0.14
CA ASP A 169 -8.31 -7.15 0.50
C ASP A 169 -7.99 -6.93 2.00
N LYS A 170 -7.14 -7.79 2.58
CA LYS A 170 -6.67 -7.68 3.97
C LYS A 170 -5.55 -6.67 4.15
N GLN A 171 -4.91 -6.23 3.07
CA GLN A 171 -3.87 -5.23 3.06
C GLN A 171 -4.19 -4.10 2.09
N THR A 172 -3.74 -2.89 2.43
CA THR A 172 -3.82 -1.73 1.56
C THR A 172 -2.62 -1.67 0.61
N ILE A 173 -2.67 -0.78 -0.39
CA ILE A 173 -1.51 -0.48 -1.22
C ILE A 173 -0.35 0.08 -0.38
N GLN A 174 -0.65 0.89 0.66
CA GLN A 174 0.39 1.35 1.60
C GLN A 174 1.02 0.19 2.37
N ASP A 175 0.22 -0.76 2.89
CA ASP A 175 0.75 -1.95 3.58
C ASP A 175 1.65 -2.77 2.65
N LEU A 176 1.28 -2.91 1.37
CA LEU A 176 2.07 -3.63 0.36
C LEU A 176 3.44 -2.97 0.13
N LEU A 177 3.48 -1.63 0.05
CA LEU A 177 4.71 -0.86 -0.08
C LEU A 177 5.58 -0.97 1.18
N ASP A 178 4.97 -0.87 2.36
CA ASP A 178 5.65 -0.95 3.65
C ASP A 178 6.28 -2.33 3.86
N ASP A 179 5.55 -3.39 3.54
CA ASP A 179 6.05 -4.77 3.63
C ASP A 179 7.26 -4.99 2.71
N TYR A 180 7.21 -4.43 1.50
CA TYR A 180 8.34 -4.55 0.58
C TYR A 180 9.52 -3.68 1.01
N SER A 181 9.28 -2.44 1.46
CA SER A 181 10.30 -1.54 2.02
C SER A 181 11.03 -2.18 3.22
N ALA A 182 10.29 -2.86 4.10
CA ALA A 182 10.88 -3.59 5.22
C ALA A 182 11.81 -4.73 4.76
N LYS A 183 11.43 -5.46 3.69
CA LYS A 183 12.22 -6.56 3.12
C LYS A 183 13.51 -6.09 2.50
N VAL A 184 13.45 -5.05 1.66
CA VAL A 184 14.63 -4.52 0.96
C VAL A 184 15.45 -3.56 1.81
N ARG A 185 14.89 -3.09 2.93
CA ARG A 185 15.48 -2.10 3.84
C ARG A 185 15.83 -0.78 3.15
N GLU A 186 15.01 -0.40 2.17
CA GLU A 186 15.09 0.88 1.47
C GLU A 186 13.75 1.62 1.60
N LYS A 187 13.82 2.95 1.51
CA LYS A 187 12.64 3.79 1.33
C LYS A 187 12.05 3.54 -0.04
N LEU A 188 10.76 3.26 -0.07
CA LEU A 188 9.98 3.20 -1.31
C LEU A 188 9.00 4.38 -1.35
N VAL A 189 8.80 4.93 -2.53
CA VAL A 189 7.85 6.02 -2.76
C VAL A 189 7.09 5.75 -4.05
N LEU A 190 5.79 5.51 -3.93
CA LEU A 190 4.91 5.62 -5.08
C LEU A 190 4.76 7.11 -5.37
N ARG A 191 5.41 7.57 -6.45
CA ARG A 191 5.58 9.00 -6.75
C ARG A 191 4.33 9.59 -7.37
N ARG A 192 3.81 8.91 -8.38
CA ARG A 192 2.62 9.31 -9.14
C ARG A 192 2.11 8.15 -10.00
N PHE A 193 0.90 8.32 -10.45
CA PHE A 193 0.30 7.48 -11.48
C PHE A 193 -0.46 8.34 -12.49
N ALA A 194 -0.71 7.77 -13.66
CA ALA A 194 -1.62 8.34 -14.66
C ALA A 194 -2.47 7.19 -15.22
N ARG A 195 -3.78 7.42 -15.34
CA ARG A 195 -4.73 6.48 -15.91
C ARG A 195 -5.47 7.15 -17.05
N PHE A 196 -5.55 6.45 -18.17
CA PHE A 196 -6.26 6.90 -19.36
C PHE A 196 -7.23 5.82 -19.79
N LYS A 197 -8.48 6.19 -20.01
CA LYS A 197 -9.50 5.30 -20.55
C LYS A 197 -10.22 6.01 -21.69
N VAL A 198 -10.35 5.30 -22.79
CA VAL A 198 -11.03 5.84 -23.99
C VAL A 198 -12.47 6.21 -23.64
N GLY A 199 -12.85 7.47 -23.91
CA GLY A 199 -14.18 8.01 -23.64
C GLY A 199 -14.36 8.62 -22.25
N GLU A 200 -13.35 8.64 -21.38
CA GLU A 200 -13.37 9.43 -20.16
C GLU A 200 -13.08 10.91 -20.48
N GLY A 201 -13.91 11.82 -19.92
CA GLY A 201 -13.73 13.27 -20.07
C GLY A 201 -14.20 13.85 -21.42
N ALA A 202 -14.98 13.10 -22.20
CA ALA A 202 -15.60 13.57 -23.42
C ALA A 202 -16.99 14.17 -23.19
#